data_19f1a99cefe1d857fb014644cb102104
#
_entry.id   19f1a99cefe1d857fb014644cb102104
#
_cell.length_a   1.000
_cell.length_b   1.000
_cell.length_c   1.000
_cell.angle_alpha   90.00
_cell.angle_beta   90.00
_cell.angle_gamma   90.00
#
_symmetry.space_group_name_H-M   'P 1'
#
loop_
_entity.id
_entity.type
_entity.pdbx_description
1 polymer ?
#
loop_
_entity_poly.entity_id
_entity_poly.type
_entity_poly.pdbx_seq_one_letter_code
_entity_poly.pdbx_strand_id
1 'polypeptide(L)'
;MSVYDNMAYGLKIKKVPKPEIDARVHKAAKILELGELLERKPRQLSGGQRQRVAMGRAIVRQPQVFLFDEPLSNLDAKLRAQTRLEIQKLHRELGVTSLFVTHDQVEAMTLAQRMIVMNAGRIEQMGTPEAVYGRPATTFVASFIGAPPMNLVPGQATAAGFEVGGQVLALPAPAPRPGALLLGARPEHVAMDPQGAWPFHVDVVETLGAERLVYGQLAGASFTLRMDGTLPAPGPGEWLRLAIEPRHLHWFDPASGQRVEGSHG
;
A
#
# COMPACT_ATOMS: atom_id res chain seq x y z
N MET A 1 -36.71 -2.50 9.00
CA MET A 1 -36.37 -1.06 9.02
C MET A 1 -35.96 -0.66 7.64
N SER A 2 -36.39 0.54 7.16
CA SER A 2 -35.95 1.15 5.93
C SER A 2 -34.50 1.64 6.04
N VAL A 3 -33.91 2.10 4.95
CA VAL A 3 -32.59 2.79 4.95
C VAL A 3 -32.66 4.04 5.84
N TYR A 4 -33.73 4.84 5.67
CA TYR A 4 -33.98 5.99 6.52
C TYR A 4 -33.99 5.61 8.00
N ASP A 5 -34.77 4.61 8.40
CA ASP A 5 -34.85 4.16 9.79
C ASP A 5 -33.52 3.65 10.34
N ASN A 6 -32.74 2.95 9.51
CA ASN A 6 -31.40 2.50 9.89
C ASN A 6 -30.48 3.67 10.20
N MET A 7 -30.47 4.71 9.36
CA MET A 7 -29.67 5.91 9.57
C MET A 7 -30.17 6.69 10.80
N ALA A 8 -31.48 6.88 10.93
CA ALA A 8 -32.10 7.62 12.01
C ALA A 8 -32.04 6.94 13.39
N TYR A 9 -31.80 5.62 13.43
CA TYR A 9 -31.96 4.81 14.64
C TYR A 9 -31.20 5.36 15.87
N GLY A 10 -29.91 5.67 15.67
CA GLY A 10 -29.10 6.20 16.77
C GLY A 10 -29.53 7.58 17.29
N LEU A 11 -30.11 8.42 16.43
CA LEU A 11 -30.64 9.73 16.78
C LEU A 11 -31.99 9.60 17.52
N LYS A 12 -32.83 8.64 17.08
CA LYS A 12 -34.09 8.32 17.76
C LYS A 12 -33.85 7.87 19.23
N ILE A 13 -32.85 7.00 19.45
CA ILE A 13 -32.48 6.56 20.82
C ILE A 13 -32.03 7.76 21.67
N LYS A 14 -31.29 8.68 21.09
CA LYS A 14 -30.84 9.93 21.76
C LYS A 14 -31.97 10.95 21.95
N LYS A 15 -33.21 10.64 21.53
CA LYS A 15 -34.39 11.52 21.58
C LYS A 15 -34.18 12.86 20.86
N VAL A 16 -33.40 12.86 19.77
CA VAL A 16 -33.24 14.06 18.93
C VAL A 16 -34.58 14.41 18.31
N PRO A 17 -34.94 15.71 18.19
CA PRO A 17 -36.20 16.13 17.56
C PRO A 17 -36.33 15.64 16.12
N LYS A 18 -37.54 15.20 15.72
CA LYS A 18 -37.80 14.63 14.38
C LYS A 18 -37.34 15.54 13.23
N PRO A 19 -37.60 16.86 13.23
CA PRO A 19 -37.12 17.73 12.14
C PRO A 19 -35.61 17.73 12.00
N GLU A 20 -34.87 17.61 13.10
CA GLU A 20 -33.41 17.54 13.10
C GLU A 20 -32.91 16.18 12.56
N ILE A 21 -33.59 15.09 12.97
CA ILE A 21 -33.30 13.75 12.41
C ILE A 21 -33.48 13.77 10.89
N ASP A 22 -34.61 14.30 10.41
CA ASP A 22 -34.91 14.39 8.97
C ASP A 22 -33.83 15.19 8.23
N ALA A 23 -33.44 16.34 8.73
CA ALA A 23 -32.40 17.17 8.15
C ALA A 23 -31.03 16.44 8.08
N ARG A 24 -30.62 15.79 9.17
CA ARG A 24 -29.33 15.05 9.23
C ARG A 24 -29.33 13.83 8.32
N VAL A 25 -30.42 13.06 8.28
CA VAL A 25 -30.54 11.86 7.43
C VAL A 25 -30.52 12.26 5.96
N HIS A 26 -31.30 13.28 5.53
CA HIS A 26 -31.31 13.70 4.16
C HIS A 26 -29.96 14.30 3.72
N LYS A 27 -29.30 15.07 4.60
CA LYS A 27 -27.93 15.57 4.32
C LYS A 27 -26.95 14.41 4.10
N ALA A 28 -26.92 13.43 4.99
CA ALA A 28 -26.04 12.27 4.85
C ALA A 28 -26.41 11.40 3.64
N ALA A 29 -27.71 11.22 3.36
CA ALA A 29 -28.18 10.48 2.18
C ALA A 29 -27.79 11.17 0.87
N LYS A 30 -27.78 12.50 0.81
CA LYS A 30 -27.29 13.27 -0.34
C LYS A 30 -25.79 13.02 -0.60
N ILE A 31 -24.97 13.11 0.46
CA ILE A 31 -23.53 12.87 0.38
C ILE A 31 -23.22 11.44 -0.08
N LEU A 32 -24.00 10.46 0.37
CA LEU A 32 -23.80 9.03 0.11
C LEU A 32 -24.57 8.53 -1.12
N GLU A 33 -25.25 9.41 -1.87
CA GLU A 33 -26.07 9.05 -3.03
C GLU A 33 -27.15 7.99 -2.69
N LEU A 34 -27.76 8.10 -1.50
CA LEU A 34 -28.80 7.20 -1.00
C LEU A 34 -30.22 7.81 -1.04
N GLY A 35 -30.37 9.01 -1.58
CA GLY A 35 -31.62 9.76 -1.52
C GLY A 35 -32.85 8.97 -1.99
N GLU A 36 -32.77 8.35 -3.18
CA GLU A 36 -33.84 7.54 -3.76
C GLU A 36 -34.00 6.17 -3.11
N LEU A 37 -33.09 5.79 -2.22
CA LEU A 37 -33.07 4.49 -1.57
C LEU A 37 -33.57 4.52 -0.13
N LEU A 38 -33.93 5.69 0.41
CA LEU A 38 -34.28 5.87 1.83
C LEU A 38 -35.44 4.99 2.28
N GLU A 39 -36.41 4.75 1.40
CA GLU A 39 -37.60 3.90 1.70
C GLU A 39 -37.32 2.41 1.50
N ARG A 40 -36.22 2.03 0.86
CA ARG A 40 -35.88 0.62 0.64
C ARG A 40 -35.40 -0.06 1.93
N LYS A 41 -35.50 -1.38 1.96
CA LYS A 41 -34.91 -2.21 3.04
C LYS A 41 -33.49 -2.63 2.65
N PRO A 42 -32.55 -2.79 3.59
CA PRO A 42 -31.17 -3.20 3.29
C PRO A 42 -31.03 -4.47 2.44
N ARG A 43 -31.97 -5.42 2.54
CA ARG A 43 -32.00 -6.64 1.71
C ARG A 43 -32.22 -6.37 0.21
N GLN A 44 -32.71 -5.20 -0.15
CA GLN A 44 -32.98 -4.76 -1.52
C GLN A 44 -31.82 -3.96 -2.14
N LEU A 45 -30.70 -3.85 -1.40
CA LEU A 45 -29.55 -3.05 -1.76
C LEU A 45 -28.38 -3.93 -2.23
N SER A 46 -27.54 -3.37 -3.10
CA SER A 46 -26.25 -3.97 -3.44
C SER A 46 -25.28 -3.95 -2.23
N GLY A 47 -24.17 -4.69 -2.31
CA GLY A 47 -23.14 -4.69 -1.28
C GLY A 47 -22.64 -3.29 -0.96
N GLY A 48 -22.26 -2.50 -1.97
CA GLY A 48 -21.79 -1.12 -1.79
C GLY A 48 -22.86 -0.18 -1.23
N GLN A 49 -24.12 -0.34 -1.66
CA GLN A 49 -25.23 0.45 -1.09
C GLN A 49 -25.43 0.13 0.40
N ARG A 50 -25.33 -1.14 0.81
CA ARG A 50 -25.38 -1.51 2.24
C ARG A 50 -24.22 -0.89 3.03
N GLN A 51 -23.03 -0.87 2.44
CA GLN A 51 -21.86 -0.21 3.02
C GLN A 51 -22.10 1.29 3.25
N ARG A 52 -22.61 1.98 2.22
CA ARG A 52 -22.96 3.41 2.33
C ARG A 52 -24.02 3.65 3.43
N VAL A 53 -25.00 2.76 3.58
CA VAL A 53 -25.97 2.85 4.70
C VAL A 53 -25.28 2.72 6.05
N ALA A 54 -24.31 1.79 6.20
CA ALA A 54 -23.53 1.66 7.43
C ALA A 54 -22.73 2.94 7.74
N MET A 55 -22.11 3.54 6.72
CA MET A 55 -21.43 4.84 6.84
C MET A 55 -22.41 5.96 7.22
N GLY A 56 -23.61 5.99 6.60
CA GLY A 56 -24.65 6.96 6.92
C GLY A 56 -25.09 6.92 8.38
N ARG A 57 -25.19 5.73 8.97
CA ARG A 57 -25.48 5.55 10.42
C ARG A 57 -24.42 6.19 11.30
N ALA A 58 -23.17 6.23 10.88
CA ALA A 58 -22.10 6.90 11.62
C ALA A 58 -22.15 8.43 11.41
N ILE A 59 -22.30 8.88 10.17
CA ILE A 59 -22.25 10.29 9.76
C ILE A 59 -23.35 11.12 10.41
N VAL A 60 -24.60 10.61 10.45
CA VAL A 60 -25.73 11.33 11.04
C VAL A 60 -25.53 11.67 12.50
N ARG A 61 -24.65 10.95 13.20
CA ARG A 61 -24.29 11.20 14.62
C ARG A 61 -23.37 12.40 14.80
N GLN A 62 -22.77 12.91 13.70
CA GLN A 62 -21.77 13.99 13.70
C GLN A 62 -20.65 13.73 14.72
N PRO A 63 -19.91 12.63 14.58
CA PRO A 63 -18.86 12.27 15.52
C PRO A 63 -17.64 13.19 15.35
N GLN A 64 -16.81 13.30 16.39
CA GLN A 64 -15.52 13.98 16.32
C GLN A 64 -14.44 13.11 15.68
N VAL A 65 -14.60 11.78 15.70
CA VAL A 65 -13.69 10.79 15.10
C VAL A 65 -14.50 9.65 14.50
N PHE A 66 -14.14 9.22 13.29
CA PHE A 66 -14.60 7.96 12.72
C PHE A 66 -13.62 6.83 12.99
N LEU A 67 -14.14 5.66 13.33
CA LEU A 67 -13.38 4.43 13.44
C LEU A 67 -13.89 3.44 12.40
N PHE A 68 -13.04 3.08 11.45
CA PHE A 68 -13.33 2.11 10.40
C PHE A 68 -12.46 0.88 10.62
N ASP A 69 -13.08 -0.26 10.87
CA ASP A 69 -12.41 -1.53 11.04
C ASP A 69 -12.66 -2.39 9.79
N GLU A 70 -11.65 -2.48 8.92
CA GLU A 70 -11.65 -3.20 7.64
C GLU A 70 -12.92 -3.00 6.79
N PRO A 71 -13.34 -1.77 6.53
CA PRO A 71 -14.67 -1.51 5.95
C PRO A 71 -14.81 -1.97 4.49
N LEU A 72 -13.74 -2.32 3.80
CA LEU A 72 -13.75 -2.71 2.38
C LEU A 72 -13.41 -4.19 2.15
N SER A 73 -13.09 -4.96 3.20
CA SER A 73 -12.61 -6.34 3.10
C SER A 73 -13.58 -7.30 2.39
N ASN A 74 -14.89 -7.07 2.53
CA ASN A 74 -15.94 -7.94 1.98
C ASN A 74 -16.45 -7.52 0.60
N LEU A 75 -15.75 -6.60 -0.09
CA LEU A 75 -16.13 -6.11 -1.41
C LEU A 75 -15.26 -6.77 -2.51
N ASP A 76 -15.87 -7.01 -3.67
CA ASP A 76 -15.12 -7.38 -4.86
C ASP A 76 -14.19 -6.24 -5.31
N ALA A 77 -13.20 -6.54 -6.15
CA ALA A 77 -12.13 -5.60 -6.53
C ALA A 77 -12.68 -4.31 -7.18
N LYS A 78 -13.70 -4.41 -8.05
CA LYS A 78 -14.28 -3.26 -8.74
C LYS A 78 -15.02 -2.36 -7.77
N LEU A 79 -15.87 -2.95 -6.92
CA LEU A 79 -16.65 -2.23 -5.93
C LEU A 79 -15.75 -1.62 -4.85
N ARG A 80 -14.67 -2.34 -4.43
CA ARG A 80 -13.67 -1.85 -3.49
C ARG A 80 -12.98 -0.59 -4.02
N ALA A 81 -12.53 -0.60 -5.29
CA ALA A 81 -11.91 0.56 -5.91
C ALA A 81 -12.86 1.77 -5.96
N GLN A 82 -14.11 1.57 -6.32
CA GLN A 82 -15.12 2.61 -6.35
C GLN A 82 -15.41 3.17 -4.96
N THR A 83 -15.66 2.30 -3.97
CA THR A 83 -15.99 2.71 -2.60
C THR A 83 -14.82 3.44 -1.93
N ARG A 84 -13.57 3.05 -2.24
CA ARG A 84 -12.37 3.77 -1.77
C ARG A 84 -12.36 5.22 -2.23
N LEU A 85 -12.67 5.49 -3.50
CA LEU A 85 -12.77 6.86 -4.02
C LEU A 85 -13.90 7.65 -3.34
N GLU A 86 -15.03 7.00 -3.06
CA GLU A 86 -16.16 7.60 -2.35
C GLU A 86 -15.79 7.97 -0.91
N ILE A 87 -15.09 7.08 -0.19
CA ILE A 87 -14.58 7.35 1.18
C ILE A 87 -13.62 8.55 1.16
N GLN A 88 -12.73 8.63 0.17
CA GLN A 88 -11.79 9.73 0.04
C GLN A 88 -12.50 11.08 -0.19
N LYS A 89 -13.54 11.11 -1.03
CA LYS A 89 -14.38 12.30 -1.25
C LYS A 89 -15.11 12.69 0.04
N LEU A 90 -15.74 11.71 0.68
CA LEU A 90 -16.49 11.88 1.92
C LEU A 90 -15.61 12.43 3.04
N HIS A 91 -14.41 11.89 3.23
CA HIS A 91 -13.46 12.36 4.23
C HIS A 91 -13.12 13.84 4.01
N ARG A 92 -12.90 14.26 2.75
CA ARG A 92 -12.65 15.68 2.41
C ARG A 92 -13.84 16.59 2.69
N GLU A 93 -15.07 16.12 2.41
CA GLU A 93 -16.28 16.90 2.66
C GLU A 93 -16.61 17.07 4.14
N LEU A 94 -16.37 16.02 4.92
CA LEU A 94 -16.70 16.03 6.35
C LEU A 94 -15.64 16.71 7.20
N GLY A 95 -14.36 16.65 6.80
CA GLY A 95 -13.24 17.20 7.55
C GLY A 95 -13.04 16.56 8.95
N VAL A 96 -13.61 15.37 9.18
CA VAL A 96 -13.56 14.67 10.47
C VAL A 96 -12.39 13.71 10.50
N THR A 97 -11.61 13.71 11.57
CA THR A 97 -10.53 12.74 11.77
C THR A 97 -11.06 11.32 11.68
N SER A 98 -10.36 10.49 10.91
CA SER A 98 -10.75 9.10 10.70
C SER A 98 -9.58 8.17 11.02
N LEU A 99 -9.82 7.16 11.84
CA LEU A 99 -8.90 6.04 12.06
C LEU A 99 -9.41 4.85 11.23
N PHE A 100 -8.53 4.32 10.37
CA PHE A 100 -8.86 3.28 9.42
C PHE A 100 -7.94 2.08 9.65
N VAL A 101 -8.52 0.92 9.94
CA VAL A 101 -7.78 -0.34 10.02
C VAL A 101 -7.98 -1.09 8.72
N THR A 102 -6.88 -1.53 8.11
CA THR A 102 -6.89 -2.33 6.88
C THR A 102 -5.67 -3.23 6.81
N HIS A 103 -5.80 -4.35 6.12
CA HIS A 103 -4.69 -5.21 5.70
C HIS A 103 -4.35 -5.01 4.20
N ASP A 104 -5.10 -4.16 3.50
CA ASP A 104 -4.86 -3.82 2.09
C ASP A 104 -3.94 -2.60 2.00
N GLN A 105 -2.73 -2.82 1.47
CA GLN A 105 -1.74 -1.74 1.33
C GLN A 105 -2.19 -0.64 0.35
N VAL A 106 -3.02 -0.96 -0.67
CA VAL A 106 -3.52 0.04 -1.61
C VAL A 106 -4.49 0.99 -0.90
N GLU A 107 -5.31 0.46 0.02
CA GLU A 107 -6.17 1.30 0.86
C GLU A 107 -5.33 2.21 1.76
N ALA A 108 -4.35 1.63 2.47
CA ALA A 108 -3.47 2.40 3.35
C ALA A 108 -2.71 3.50 2.59
N MET A 109 -2.16 3.19 1.41
CA MET A 109 -1.41 4.14 0.58
C MET A 109 -2.28 5.25 -0.01
N THR A 110 -3.56 4.98 -0.30
CA THR A 110 -4.43 5.94 -1.02
C THR A 110 -5.36 6.75 -0.13
N LEU A 111 -5.75 6.22 1.03
CA LEU A 111 -6.69 6.87 1.94
C LEU A 111 -6.00 7.66 3.05
N ALA A 112 -4.83 7.21 3.50
CA ALA A 112 -4.18 7.78 4.67
C ALA A 112 -3.40 9.06 4.36
N GLN A 113 -3.50 10.05 5.22
CA GLN A 113 -2.55 11.17 5.34
C GLN A 113 -1.34 10.78 6.20
N ARG A 114 -1.55 9.89 7.16
CA ARG A 114 -0.53 9.23 7.96
C ARG A 114 -0.89 7.77 8.12
N MET A 115 0.06 6.89 7.88
CA MET A 115 -0.12 5.46 8.10
C MET A 115 0.77 4.97 9.23
N ILE A 116 0.33 3.93 9.90
CA ILE A 116 1.05 3.22 10.95
C ILE A 116 1.17 1.76 10.51
N VAL A 117 2.39 1.31 10.31
CA VAL A 117 2.67 -0.11 10.05
C VAL A 117 2.90 -0.80 11.38
N MET A 118 2.14 -1.87 11.63
CA MET A 118 2.21 -2.63 12.88
C MET A 118 2.66 -4.07 12.62
N ASN A 119 3.44 -4.61 13.52
CA ASN A 119 3.89 -5.99 13.51
C ASN A 119 3.90 -6.54 14.93
N ALA A 120 3.27 -7.69 15.16
CA ALA A 120 3.20 -8.35 16.47
C ALA A 120 2.86 -7.40 17.64
N GLY A 121 1.89 -6.50 17.43
CA GLY A 121 1.44 -5.54 18.44
C GLY A 121 2.36 -4.33 18.66
N ARG A 122 3.42 -4.17 17.87
CA ARG A 122 4.37 -3.05 17.92
C ARG A 122 4.25 -2.18 16.68
N ILE A 123 4.53 -0.89 16.84
CA ILE A 123 4.63 0.04 15.73
C ILE A 123 6.03 -0.09 15.11
N GLU A 124 6.10 -0.51 13.87
CA GLU A 124 7.34 -0.60 13.09
C GLU A 124 7.73 0.74 12.50
N GLN A 125 6.74 1.44 11.92
CA GLN A 125 6.96 2.77 11.33
C GLN A 125 5.65 3.54 11.30
N MET A 126 5.77 4.87 11.40
CA MET A 126 4.67 5.80 11.20
C MET A 126 5.16 6.97 10.34
N GLY A 127 4.35 7.37 9.34
CA GLY A 127 4.69 8.47 8.43
C GLY A 127 3.61 8.73 7.39
N THR A 128 3.88 9.60 6.43
CA THR A 128 3.06 9.69 5.21
C THR A 128 3.25 8.41 4.38
N PRO A 129 2.28 8.02 3.55
CA PRO A 129 2.45 6.87 2.66
C PRO A 129 3.74 6.91 1.85
N GLU A 130 4.07 8.07 1.27
CA GLU A 130 5.28 8.26 0.48
C GLU A 130 6.55 8.06 1.32
N ALA A 131 6.58 8.56 2.55
CA ALA A 131 7.74 8.41 3.44
C ALA A 131 7.94 6.94 3.86
N VAL A 132 6.85 6.23 4.18
CA VAL A 132 6.90 4.81 4.56
C VAL A 132 7.34 3.94 3.38
N TYR A 133 6.81 4.22 2.19
CA TYR A 133 7.18 3.51 0.96
C TYR A 133 8.62 3.81 0.53
N GLY A 134 8.99 5.09 0.48
CA GLY A 134 10.29 5.55 -0.02
C GLY A 134 11.45 5.32 0.95
N ARG A 135 11.19 5.31 2.27
CA ARG A 135 12.21 5.11 3.31
C ARG A 135 11.72 4.16 4.40
N PRO A 136 11.54 2.87 4.07
CA PRO A 136 11.14 1.90 5.07
C PRO A 136 12.18 1.77 6.18
N ALA A 137 11.73 1.83 7.44
CA ALA A 137 12.61 1.80 8.61
C ALA A 137 13.18 0.40 8.87
N THR A 138 12.48 -0.65 8.44
CA THR A 138 12.89 -2.03 8.67
C THR A 138 12.69 -2.87 7.41
N THR A 139 13.33 -4.05 7.37
CA THR A 139 13.08 -5.07 6.34
C THR A 139 11.63 -5.53 6.34
N PHE A 140 10.98 -5.55 7.52
CA PHE A 140 9.56 -5.88 7.62
C PHE A 140 8.72 -4.86 6.83
N VAL A 141 8.91 -3.56 7.07
CA VAL A 141 8.17 -2.51 6.35
C VAL A 141 8.49 -2.54 4.86
N ALA A 142 9.76 -2.75 4.49
CA ALA A 142 10.20 -2.84 3.09
C ALA A 142 9.52 -3.97 2.32
N SER A 143 9.33 -5.13 2.97
CA SER A 143 8.67 -6.30 2.38
C SER A 143 7.15 -6.25 2.49
N PHE A 144 6.60 -5.59 3.51
CA PHE A 144 5.16 -5.50 3.73
C PHE A 144 4.49 -4.45 2.83
N ILE A 145 5.17 -3.32 2.57
CA ILE A 145 4.65 -2.21 1.76
C ILE A 145 5.28 -2.25 0.36
N GLY A 146 4.47 -2.53 -0.64
CA GLY A 146 4.83 -2.68 -2.04
C GLY A 146 4.39 -4.04 -2.60
N ALA A 147 3.87 -4.05 -3.83
CA ALA A 147 3.51 -5.26 -4.58
C ALA A 147 4.10 -5.17 -5.99
N PRO A 148 5.11 -5.97 -6.31
CA PRO A 148 5.80 -6.94 -5.44
C PRO A 148 6.56 -6.31 -4.26
N PRO A 149 6.94 -7.13 -3.25
CA PRO A 149 7.81 -6.68 -2.16
C PRO A 149 9.18 -6.18 -2.64
N MET A 150 9.85 -5.38 -1.80
CA MET A 150 11.24 -4.99 -2.04
C MET A 150 12.15 -6.24 -2.10
N ASN A 151 13.01 -6.30 -3.11
CA ASN A 151 14.09 -7.28 -3.13
C ASN A 151 15.04 -7.01 -1.97
N LEU A 152 15.36 -8.03 -1.18
CA LEU A 152 16.30 -7.95 -0.06
C LEU A 152 17.40 -8.99 -0.30
N VAL A 153 18.57 -8.53 -0.74
CA VAL A 153 19.70 -9.38 -1.12
C VAL A 153 20.76 -9.35 -0.02
N PRO A 154 21.04 -10.46 0.66
CA PRO A 154 22.09 -10.53 1.66
C PRO A 154 23.48 -10.56 0.99
N GLY A 155 24.44 -9.85 1.56
CA GLY A 155 25.80 -9.81 1.04
C GLY A 155 26.77 -9.04 1.92
N GLN A 156 27.96 -8.82 1.38
CA GLN A 156 29.06 -8.09 2.04
C GLN A 156 29.41 -6.85 1.27
N ALA A 157 29.34 -5.71 1.90
CA ALA A 157 29.83 -4.45 1.32
C ALA A 157 31.36 -4.38 1.47
N THR A 158 32.05 -4.18 0.35
CA THR A 158 33.51 -4.08 0.27
C THR A 158 33.90 -2.82 -0.53
N ALA A 159 35.17 -2.51 -0.59
CA ALA A 159 35.69 -1.42 -1.43
C ALA A 159 35.45 -1.68 -2.94
N ALA A 160 35.32 -2.94 -3.35
CA ALA A 160 35.10 -3.32 -4.76
C ALA A 160 33.62 -3.29 -5.17
N GLY A 161 32.68 -3.26 -4.22
CA GLY A 161 31.26 -3.32 -4.47
C GLY A 161 30.51 -4.13 -3.42
N PHE A 162 29.42 -4.78 -3.82
CA PHE A 162 28.60 -5.63 -2.96
C PHE A 162 28.74 -7.10 -3.36
N GLU A 163 29.32 -7.90 -2.51
CA GLU A 163 29.57 -9.32 -2.75
C GLU A 163 28.35 -10.16 -2.36
N VAL A 164 27.82 -10.92 -3.33
CA VAL A 164 26.65 -11.83 -3.18
C VAL A 164 27.02 -13.16 -3.82
N GLY A 165 26.91 -14.26 -3.09
CA GLY A 165 27.16 -15.60 -3.64
C GLY A 165 28.54 -15.77 -4.30
N GLY A 166 29.58 -15.06 -3.84
CA GLY A 166 30.91 -15.07 -4.44
C GLY A 166 31.08 -14.20 -5.69
N GLN A 167 30.05 -13.45 -6.09
CA GLN A 167 30.12 -12.49 -7.19
C GLN A 167 30.07 -11.06 -6.65
N VAL A 168 30.83 -10.14 -7.25
CA VAL A 168 30.82 -8.72 -6.86
C VAL A 168 29.90 -7.95 -7.78
N LEU A 169 28.83 -7.40 -7.22
CA LEU A 169 27.95 -6.45 -7.88
C LEU A 169 28.56 -5.05 -7.78
N ALA A 170 28.82 -4.42 -8.91
CA ALA A 170 29.24 -3.03 -8.92
C ALA A 170 28.09 -2.13 -8.42
N LEU A 171 28.37 -1.28 -7.45
CA LEU A 171 27.41 -0.35 -6.89
C LEU A 171 27.47 0.99 -7.60
N PRO A 172 26.34 1.66 -7.87
CA PRO A 172 26.31 3.00 -8.45
C PRO A 172 26.75 4.09 -7.44
N ALA A 173 26.77 3.75 -6.15
CA ALA A 173 27.32 4.58 -5.06
C ALA A 173 27.84 3.66 -3.94
N PRO A 174 28.82 4.12 -3.13
CA PRO A 174 29.33 3.33 -2.00
C PRO A 174 28.25 2.93 -1.02
N ALA A 175 28.37 1.70 -0.47
CA ALA A 175 27.53 1.28 0.64
C ALA A 175 27.77 2.14 1.89
N PRO A 176 26.79 2.28 2.80
CA PRO A 176 26.87 3.17 3.96
C PRO A 176 27.97 2.74 4.97
N ARG A 177 28.33 1.47 5.01
CA ARG A 177 29.41 0.90 5.81
C ARG A 177 29.93 -0.39 5.18
N PRO A 178 31.16 -0.81 5.45
CA PRO A 178 31.63 -2.13 5.07
C PRO A 178 30.99 -3.22 5.92
N GLY A 179 31.11 -4.49 5.45
CA GLY A 179 30.66 -5.68 6.15
C GLY A 179 29.26 -6.17 5.73
N ALA A 180 28.68 -7.03 6.55
CA ALA A 180 27.40 -7.67 6.26
C ALA A 180 26.26 -6.64 6.19
N LEU A 181 25.52 -6.65 5.09
CA LEU A 181 24.33 -5.82 4.83
C LEU A 181 23.29 -6.60 4.04
N LEU A 182 22.04 -6.13 4.11
CA LEU A 182 20.99 -6.44 3.14
C LEU A 182 20.85 -5.26 2.19
N LEU A 183 21.03 -5.52 0.90
CA LEU A 183 20.76 -4.57 -0.16
C LEU A 183 19.27 -4.65 -0.51
N GLY A 184 18.57 -3.54 -0.39
CA GLY A 184 17.16 -3.40 -0.76
C GLY A 184 17.00 -2.68 -2.09
N ALA A 185 16.21 -3.26 -3.00
CA ALA A 185 15.86 -2.65 -4.28
C ALA A 185 14.39 -2.93 -4.61
N ARG A 186 13.59 -1.90 -4.88
CA ARG A 186 12.22 -2.11 -5.33
C ARG A 186 12.19 -2.58 -6.78
N PRO A 187 11.32 -3.55 -7.13
CA PRO A 187 11.21 -4.09 -8.48
C PRO A 187 11.03 -3.03 -9.57
N GLU A 188 10.29 -1.98 -9.31
CA GLU A 188 9.98 -0.89 -10.25
C GLU A 188 11.11 0.15 -10.39
N HIS A 189 12.09 0.12 -9.52
CA HIS A 189 13.24 1.05 -9.56
C HIS A 189 14.46 0.44 -10.26
N VAL A 190 14.36 -0.80 -10.67
CA VAL A 190 15.42 -1.51 -11.40
C VAL A 190 15.06 -1.54 -12.87
N ALA A 191 15.97 -1.11 -13.72
CA ALA A 191 15.76 -1.05 -15.16
C ALA A 191 16.61 -2.10 -15.89
N MET A 192 16.09 -2.64 -17.00
CA MET A 192 16.90 -3.35 -17.98
C MET A 192 17.76 -2.32 -18.73
N ASP A 193 19.06 -2.51 -18.69
CA ASP A 193 20.03 -1.65 -19.37
C ASP A 193 21.15 -2.56 -19.95
N PRO A 194 21.38 -2.56 -21.26
CA PRO A 194 22.47 -3.34 -21.86
C PRO A 194 23.85 -3.04 -21.28
N GLN A 195 24.05 -1.83 -20.73
CA GLN A 195 25.28 -1.42 -20.05
C GLN A 195 25.20 -1.59 -18.53
N GLY A 196 24.09 -2.11 -18.01
CA GLY A 196 23.85 -2.32 -16.59
C GLY A 196 24.91 -3.24 -15.98
N ALA A 197 25.28 -2.95 -14.74
CA ALA A 197 26.35 -3.65 -14.05
C ALA A 197 25.90 -5.00 -13.42
N TRP A 198 24.59 -5.21 -13.23
CA TRP A 198 24.06 -6.35 -12.50
C TRP A 198 23.59 -7.45 -13.47
N PRO A 199 24.27 -8.61 -13.53
CA PRO A 199 23.81 -9.73 -14.32
C PRO A 199 22.63 -10.43 -13.63
N PHE A 200 21.53 -10.59 -14.37
CA PHE A 200 20.31 -11.19 -13.89
C PHE A 200 19.88 -12.34 -14.79
N HIS A 201 19.64 -13.51 -14.22
CA HIS A 201 19.15 -14.68 -14.92
C HIS A 201 17.63 -14.80 -14.76
N VAL A 202 16.90 -14.88 -15.87
CA VAL A 202 15.44 -14.97 -15.87
C VAL A 202 14.98 -16.39 -15.65
N ASP A 203 14.15 -16.61 -14.63
CA ASP A 203 13.52 -17.90 -14.36
C ASP A 203 12.10 -17.97 -14.93
N VAL A 204 11.25 -16.96 -14.60
CA VAL A 204 9.83 -16.91 -15.00
C VAL A 204 9.40 -15.48 -15.31
N VAL A 205 8.49 -15.33 -16.27
CA VAL A 205 7.85 -14.05 -16.59
C VAL A 205 6.34 -14.17 -16.41
N GLU A 206 5.77 -13.29 -15.59
CA GLU A 206 4.34 -13.16 -15.37
C GLU A 206 3.82 -11.90 -16.04
N THR A 207 2.82 -12.03 -16.92
CA THR A 207 2.24 -10.91 -17.66
C THR A 207 0.92 -10.50 -17.02
N LEU A 208 0.86 -9.27 -16.49
CA LEU A 208 -0.30 -8.71 -15.79
C LEU A 208 -1.03 -7.63 -16.62
N GLY A 209 -0.87 -7.66 -17.93
CA GLY A 209 -1.45 -6.68 -18.85
C GLY A 209 -0.57 -5.44 -19.01
N ALA A 210 -0.79 -4.40 -18.22
CA ALA A 210 -0.02 -3.16 -18.29
C ALA A 210 1.43 -3.30 -17.80
N GLU A 211 1.74 -4.35 -17.08
CA GLU A 211 3.06 -4.61 -16.51
C GLU A 211 3.42 -6.09 -16.57
N ARG A 212 4.71 -6.37 -16.43
CA ARG A 212 5.25 -7.72 -16.28
C ARG A 212 6.11 -7.79 -15.04
N LEU A 213 6.03 -8.94 -14.36
CA LEU A 213 6.95 -9.30 -13.30
C LEU A 213 7.91 -10.36 -13.85
N VAL A 214 9.19 -10.08 -13.76
CA VAL A 214 10.24 -10.99 -14.18
C VAL A 214 10.93 -11.49 -12.93
N TYR A 215 10.76 -12.77 -12.64
CA TYR A 215 11.39 -13.45 -11.53
C TYR A 215 12.65 -14.14 -11.97
N GLY A 216 13.68 -14.09 -11.16
CA GLY A 216 14.94 -14.70 -11.50
C GLY A 216 15.97 -14.55 -10.40
N GLN A 217 17.24 -14.58 -10.78
CA GLN A 217 18.36 -14.61 -9.85
C GLN A 217 19.39 -13.53 -10.15
N LEU A 218 19.76 -12.82 -9.11
CA LEU A 218 20.85 -11.85 -9.09
C LEU A 218 21.98 -12.42 -8.23
N ALA A 219 23.08 -12.87 -8.86
CA ALA A 219 24.19 -13.52 -8.18
C ALA A 219 23.76 -14.68 -7.26
N GLY A 220 22.77 -15.49 -7.69
CA GLY A 220 22.24 -16.63 -6.94
C GLY A 220 21.19 -16.26 -5.87
N ALA A 221 20.89 -14.98 -5.65
CA ALA A 221 19.80 -14.55 -4.79
C ALA A 221 18.52 -14.33 -5.62
N SER A 222 17.37 -14.74 -5.07
CA SER A 222 16.07 -14.46 -5.71
C SER A 222 15.87 -12.97 -5.87
N PHE A 223 15.43 -12.56 -7.07
CA PHE A 223 15.23 -11.16 -7.40
C PHE A 223 14.06 -10.99 -8.36
N THR A 224 13.29 -9.93 -8.18
CA THR A 224 12.14 -9.61 -9.01
C THR A 224 12.35 -8.26 -9.68
N LEU A 225 12.12 -8.20 -10.99
CA LEU A 225 12.08 -6.98 -11.78
C LEU A 225 10.63 -6.71 -12.18
N ARG A 226 10.18 -5.47 -12.11
CA ARG A 226 8.91 -5.00 -12.66
C ARG A 226 9.18 -4.15 -13.89
N MET A 227 8.56 -4.48 -14.99
CA MET A 227 8.75 -3.78 -16.26
C MET A 227 7.43 -3.40 -16.92
N ASP A 228 7.46 -2.42 -17.78
CA ASP A 228 6.31 -2.02 -18.60
C ASP A 228 5.88 -3.17 -19.53
N GLY A 229 4.58 -3.45 -19.57
CA GLY A 229 4.00 -4.50 -20.40
C GLY A 229 4.12 -4.27 -21.90
N THR A 230 4.47 -3.06 -22.36
CA THR A 230 4.68 -2.72 -23.77
C THR A 230 6.07 -3.07 -24.26
N LEU A 231 7.04 -3.22 -23.35
CA LEU A 231 8.40 -3.62 -23.72
C LEU A 231 8.47 -5.10 -24.13
N PRO A 232 9.42 -5.52 -24.97
CA PRO A 232 9.63 -6.93 -25.28
C PRO A 232 9.83 -7.76 -24.01
N ALA A 233 9.12 -8.90 -23.90
CA ALA A 233 9.27 -9.79 -22.76
C ALA A 233 10.57 -10.59 -22.90
N PRO A 234 11.42 -10.66 -21.86
CA PRO A 234 12.54 -11.59 -21.87
C PRO A 234 12.04 -13.04 -21.78
N GLY A 235 12.82 -13.96 -22.29
CA GLY A 235 12.54 -15.40 -22.21
C GLY A 235 13.11 -16.04 -20.94
N PRO A 236 12.50 -17.14 -20.43
CA PRO A 236 13.12 -17.96 -19.40
C PRO A 236 14.50 -18.46 -19.86
N GLY A 237 15.50 -18.42 -18.97
CA GLY A 237 16.89 -18.77 -19.24
C GLY A 237 17.72 -17.63 -19.84
N GLU A 238 17.11 -16.50 -20.18
CA GLU A 238 17.81 -15.33 -20.71
C GLU A 238 18.61 -14.62 -19.61
N TRP A 239 19.77 -14.08 -20.02
CA TRP A 239 20.58 -13.22 -19.18
C TRP A 239 20.32 -11.76 -19.54
N LEU A 240 19.92 -10.98 -18.54
CA LEU A 240 19.73 -9.54 -18.66
C LEU A 240 20.85 -8.79 -17.92
N ARG A 241 21.02 -7.53 -18.30
CA ARG A 241 21.80 -6.58 -17.52
C ARG A 241 20.85 -5.59 -16.90
N LEU A 242 21.03 -5.36 -15.59
CA LEU A 242 20.19 -4.46 -14.82
C LEU A 242 21.00 -3.28 -14.31
N ALA A 243 20.32 -2.13 -14.19
CA ALA A 243 20.83 -0.92 -13.58
C ALA A 243 19.84 -0.39 -12.54
N ILE A 244 20.35 0.29 -11.54
CA ILE A 244 19.58 0.99 -10.52
C ILE A 244 20.24 2.32 -10.19
N GLU A 245 19.44 3.38 -9.98
CA GLU A 245 19.98 4.65 -9.54
C GLU A 245 20.34 4.62 -8.06
N PRO A 246 21.41 5.33 -7.62
CA PRO A 246 21.88 5.34 -6.24
C PRO A 246 20.80 5.64 -5.21
N ARG A 247 19.90 6.60 -5.52
CA ARG A 247 18.82 7.04 -4.64
C ARG A 247 17.77 5.96 -4.33
N HIS A 248 17.72 4.89 -5.13
CA HIS A 248 16.79 3.77 -5.00
C HIS A 248 17.39 2.55 -4.31
N LEU A 249 18.66 2.64 -3.90
CA LEU A 249 19.29 1.63 -3.07
C LEU A 249 18.93 1.85 -1.60
N HIS A 250 18.51 0.77 -0.96
CA HIS A 250 18.22 0.73 0.46
C HIS A 250 19.18 -0.23 1.14
N TRP A 251 19.51 0.07 2.38
CA TRP A 251 20.44 -0.75 3.15
C TRP A 251 19.84 -1.08 4.50
N PHE A 252 20.00 -2.35 4.90
CA PHE A 252 19.52 -2.82 6.20
C PHE A 252 20.58 -3.66 6.89
N ASP A 253 20.57 -3.61 8.20
CA ASP A 253 21.38 -4.49 9.03
C ASP A 253 20.75 -5.90 9.06
N PRO A 254 21.49 -6.96 8.71
CA PRO A 254 20.92 -8.30 8.61
C PRO A 254 20.50 -8.92 9.95
N ALA A 255 21.07 -8.46 11.06
CA ALA A 255 20.77 -9.02 12.39
C ALA A 255 19.52 -8.36 13.01
N SER A 256 19.39 -7.05 12.89
CA SER A 256 18.27 -6.29 13.47
C SER A 256 17.13 -6.02 12.49
N GLY A 257 17.39 -6.15 11.18
CA GLY A 257 16.46 -5.73 10.13
C GLY A 257 16.28 -4.21 10.02
N GLN A 258 17.00 -3.42 10.80
CA GLN A 258 16.89 -1.96 10.81
C GLN A 258 17.59 -1.34 9.61
N ARG A 259 17.04 -0.22 9.13
CA ARG A 259 17.66 0.58 8.08
C ARG A 259 19.02 1.09 8.52
N VAL A 260 19.99 0.99 7.61
CA VAL A 260 21.32 1.60 7.75
C VAL A 260 21.40 2.80 6.82
N GLU A 261 21.73 3.97 7.35
CA GLU A 261 21.96 5.17 6.55
C GLU A 261 23.46 5.45 6.46
N GLY A 262 23.89 5.97 5.32
CA GLY A 262 25.23 6.50 5.21
C GLY A 262 25.39 7.71 6.16
N SER A 263 26.49 7.79 6.87
CA SER A 263 26.89 9.02 7.53
C SER A 263 27.07 10.09 6.43
N HIS A 264 26.06 10.95 6.29
CA HIS A 264 26.28 12.16 5.53
C HIS A 264 27.23 13.01 6.36
N GLY A 265 28.51 13.06 5.94
CA GLY A 265 29.47 14.06 6.39
C GLY A 265 29.08 15.42 5.83
#